data_a4743ba22bd90a1e5547e78cc169ce6e
#
_entry.id   a4743ba22bd90a1e5547e78cc169ce6e
#
_cell.length_a   1.000
_cell.length_b   1.000
_cell.length_c   1.000
_cell.angle_alpha   90.00
_cell.angle_beta   90.00
_cell.angle_gamma   90.00
#
_symmetry.space_group_name_H-M   'P 1'
#
loop_
_entity.id
_entity.type
_entity.pdbx_description
1 polymer ?
#
loop_
_entity_poly.entity_id
_entity_poly.type
_entity_poly.pdbx_seq_one_letter_code
_entity_poly.pdbx_strand_id
1 'polypeptide(L)'
;MTSFQGFPEQSEARRLLDAALADGPAHAYLFHGPAGVGKRRLATAFAAELLGDAARVGRGSHPDLYVLEPLGDQIRIDAIRELRHDLHMRPFEADRRVYLIFGAHSMNEEAADALLKDLEEPPSYAVIVLVADELGSLPETIRSRCQLVPFRRLSERTVREWITGQPGELADDEATAIARVAAGRLDRAALLLDDEASKRRAARLELARSIYLAPEFDAGAAAEIVVAGSRARAKQARDDAELELGGLDLTEREKEQRLRRAARGAEREELLAALEELAAWYRDVVAFAAGAEVAVHCDHTDELREDALVERLGGAEEAAELAREAWRNFAEFNVNASLALEALFIQLRRAFGGVAAAAA
;
A
#
# COMPACT_ATOMS: atom_id res chain seq x y z
N MET A 1 -28.38 10.34 4.93
CA MET A 1 -27.67 9.33 4.10
C MET A 1 -26.23 9.42 4.52
N THR A 2 -25.64 8.33 5.01
CA THR A 2 -24.26 8.32 5.51
C THR A 2 -23.26 8.54 4.37
N SER A 3 -22.10 9.11 4.68
CA SER A 3 -21.01 9.39 3.70
C SER A 3 -20.38 8.11 3.12
N PHE A 4 -20.86 6.91 3.54
CA PHE A 4 -20.29 5.62 3.14
C PHE A 4 -20.80 5.10 1.79
N GLN A 5 -21.68 5.81 1.09
CA GLN A 5 -22.18 5.39 -0.23
C GLN A 5 -21.09 5.31 -1.31
N GLY A 6 -20.00 6.06 -1.14
CA GLY A 6 -18.81 6.01 -2.02
C GLY A 6 -17.97 4.72 -1.92
N PHE A 7 -18.41 3.72 -1.13
CA PHE A 7 -17.70 2.44 -0.93
C PHE A 7 -18.61 1.23 -1.22
N PRO A 8 -19.13 1.06 -2.45
CA PRO A 8 -20.22 0.12 -2.75
C PRO A 8 -19.87 -1.33 -2.43
N GLU A 9 -18.63 -1.76 -2.66
CA GLU A 9 -18.20 -3.15 -2.46
C GLU A 9 -17.75 -3.49 -1.04
N GLN A 10 -17.59 -2.50 -0.16
CA GLN A 10 -17.27 -2.73 1.25
C GLN A 10 -18.56 -2.82 2.09
N SER A 11 -19.53 -3.64 1.63
CA SER A 11 -20.88 -3.70 2.21
C SER A 11 -20.89 -4.13 3.68
N GLU A 12 -20.01 -5.04 4.08
CA GLU A 12 -19.90 -5.50 5.46
C GLU A 12 -19.34 -4.40 6.37
N ALA A 13 -18.25 -3.74 5.94
CA ALA A 13 -17.69 -2.61 6.67
C ALA A 13 -18.71 -1.49 6.83
N ARG A 14 -19.40 -1.13 5.74
CA ARG A 14 -20.47 -0.11 5.78
C ARG A 14 -21.57 -0.46 6.77
N ARG A 15 -22.12 -1.68 6.70
CA ARG A 15 -23.17 -2.14 7.61
C ARG A 15 -22.76 -2.04 9.08
N LEU A 16 -21.51 -2.42 9.40
CA LEU A 16 -20.97 -2.34 10.76
C LEU A 16 -20.87 -0.88 11.24
N LEU A 17 -20.40 0.02 10.36
CA LEU A 17 -20.24 1.44 10.71
C LEU A 17 -21.57 2.19 10.74
N ASP A 18 -22.53 1.88 9.85
CA ASP A 18 -23.89 2.42 9.90
C ASP A 18 -24.59 2.03 11.22
N ALA A 19 -24.44 0.77 11.65
CA ALA A 19 -24.95 0.32 12.95
C ALA A 19 -24.27 1.04 14.11
N ALA A 20 -22.95 1.24 14.05
CA ALA A 20 -22.20 1.98 15.05
C ALA A 20 -22.64 3.45 15.19
N LEU A 21 -23.03 4.10 14.09
CA LEU A 21 -23.58 5.46 14.13
C LEU A 21 -24.99 5.51 14.70
N ALA A 22 -25.81 4.45 14.45
CA ALA A 22 -27.18 4.38 14.93
C ALA A 22 -27.29 3.99 16.41
N ASP A 23 -26.52 2.98 16.84
CA ASP A 23 -26.63 2.36 18.16
C ASP A 23 -25.59 2.89 19.16
N GLY A 24 -24.67 3.72 18.71
CA GLY A 24 -23.50 4.20 19.44
C GLY A 24 -22.24 3.40 19.10
N PRO A 25 -21.11 4.09 18.85
CA PRO A 25 -19.88 3.44 18.45
C PRO A 25 -19.23 2.66 19.60
N ALA A 26 -18.57 1.55 19.24
CA ALA A 26 -17.65 0.89 20.14
C ALA A 26 -16.43 1.80 20.41
N HIS A 27 -15.70 1.53 21.47
CA HIS A 27 -14.51 2.29 21.85
C HIS A 27 -13.31 2.04 20.93
N ALA A 28 -13.23 0.87 20.28
CA ALA A 28 -12.12 0.54 19.40
C ALA A 28 -12.57 -0.28 18.18
N TYR A 29 -12.03 0.06 17.02
CA TYR A 29 -12.24 -0.62 15.75
C TYR A 29 -10.91 -1.02 15.14
N LEU A 30 -10.86 -2.16 14.45
CA LEU A 30 -9.74 -2.59 13.64
C LEU A 30 -10.19 -2.79 12.19
N PHE A 31 -9.85 -1.84 11.32
CA PHE A 31 -10.05 -1.91 9.88
C PHE A 31 -8.91 -2.73 9.29
N HIS A 32 -9.21 -3.90 8.76
CA HIS A 32 -8.19 -4.82 8.26
C HIS A 32 -8.53 -5.37 6.87
N GLY A 33 -7.51 -5.73 6.11
CA GLY A 33 -7.64 -6.28 4.76
C GLY A 33 -6.61 -5.69 3.82
N PRO A 34 -6.58 -6.08 2.54
CA PRO A 34 -5.52 -5.70 1.59
C PRO A 34 -5.27 -4.19 1.53
N ALA A 35 -4.03 -3.79 1.19
CA ALA A 35 -3.69 -2.39 0.93
C ALA A 35 -4.54 -1.82 -0.23
N GLY A 36 -4.72 -0.51 -0.28
CA GLY A 36 -5.32 0.20 -1.41
C GLY A 36 -6.82 0.00 -1.65
N VAL A 37 -7.56 -0.66 -0.74
CA VAL A 37 -9.00 -0.95 -0.90
C VAL A 37 -9.92 0.11 -0.28
N GLY A 38 -9.36 1.24 0.17
CA GLY A 38 -10.14 2.36 0.69
C GLY A 38 -10.29 2.41 2.22
N LYS A 39 -9.58 1.59 3.01
CA LYS A 39 -9.65 1.59 4.48
C LYS A 39 -9.44 2.97 5.11
N ARG A 40 -8.38 3.67 4.68
CA ARG A 40 -8.07 5.03 5.17
C ARG A 40 -9.19 6.01 4.89
N ARG A 41 -9.71 6.02 3.65
CA ARG A 41 -10.83 6.90 3.26
C ARG A 41 -12.09 6.62 4.08
N LEU A 42 -12.42 5.33 4.30
CA LEU A 42 -13.61 4.97 5.09
C LEU A 42 -13.41 5.28 6.57
N ALA A 43 -12.21 5.12 7.14
CA ALA A 43 -11.90 5.51 8.51
C ALA A 43 -12.02 7.04 8.71
N THR A 44 -11.53 7.84 7.76
CA THR A 44 -11.68 9.30 7.78
C THR A 44 -13.16 9.71 7.64
N ALA A 45 -13.92 9.06 6.76
CA ALA A 45 -15.36 9.30 6.62
C ALA A 45 -16.13 8.94 7.90
N PHE A 46 -15.77 7.84 8.56
CA PHE A 46 -16.36 7.45 9.84
C PHE A 46 -16.05 8.48 10.95
N ALA A 47 -14.82 8.94 11.02
CA ALA A 47 -14.44 10.04 11.94
C ALA A 47 -15.24 11.33 11.66
N ALA A 48 -15.47 11.65 10.37
CA ALA A 48 -16.26 12.82 9.96
C ALA A 48 -17.72 12.72 10.42
N GLU A 49 -18.34 11.55 10.33
CA GLU A 49 -19.70 11.33 10.85
C GLU A 49 -19.74 11.44 12.39
N LEU A 50 -18.76 10.90 13.10
CA LEU A 50 -18.67 10.94 14.56
C LEU A 50 -18.44 12.36 15.10
N LEU A 51 -17.67 13.18 14.38
CA LEU A 51 -17.32 14.56 14.78
C LEU A 51 -18.23 15.63 14.16
N GLY A 52 -19.09 15.26 13.20
CA GLY A 52 -20.06 16.17 12.57
C GLY A 52 -19.45 17.22 11.64
N ASP A 53 -18.14 17.13 11.28
CA ASP A 53 -17.45 18.10 10.41
C ASP A 53 -16.53 17.43 9.41
N ALA A 54 -17.10 17.03 8.26
CA ALA A 54 -16.36 16.39 7.18
C ALA A 54 -15.24 17.26 6.59
N ALA A 55 -15.42 18.59 6.57
CA ALA A 55 -14.45 19.50 5.96
C ALA A 55 -13.19 19.63 6.81
N ARG A 56 -13.31 19.81 8.14
CA ARG A 56 -12.14 19.89 9.03
C ARG A 56 -11.49 18.53 9.25
N VAL A 57 -12.28 17.46 9.34
CA VAL A 57 -11.75 16.09 9.44
C VAL A 57 -10.98 15.71 8.19
N GLY A 58 -11.50 16.01 6.98
CA GLY A 58 -10.82 15.74 5.71
C GLY A 58 -9.46 16.47 5.58
N ARG A 59 -9.33 17.66 6.17
CA ARG A 59 -8.06 18.42 6.23
C ARG A 59 -7.17 18.05 7.42
N GLY A 60 -7.60 17.14 8.30
CA GLY A 60 -6.87 16.80 9.53
C GLY A 60 -6.77 17.95 10.55
N SER A 61 -7.68 18.94 10.49
CA SER A 61 -7.64 20.16 11.32
C SER A 61 -8.73 20.23 12.40
N HIS A 62 -9.50 19.16 12.59
CA HIS A 62 -10.50 19.13 13.67
C HIS A 62 -9.81 18.92 15.03
N PRO A 63 -10.11 19.73 16.08
CA PRO A 63 -9.41 19.67 17.37
C PRO A 63 -9.64 18.34 18.11
N ASP A 64 -10.76 17.66 17.86
CA ASP A 64 -11.09 16.36 18.47
C ASP A 64 -10.73 15.17 17.57
N LEU A 65 -9.92 15.41 16.52
CA LEU A 65 -9.33 14.37 15.69
C LEU A 65 -7.83 14.26 15.95
N TYR A 66 -7.38 13.10 16.32
CA TYR A 66 -5.96 12.76 16.39
C TYR A 66 -5.60 11.75 15.32
N VAL A 67 -4.59 12.04 14.52
CA VAL A 67 -4.11 11.15 13.47
C VAL A 67 -2.68 10.71 13.77
N LEU A 68 -2.49 9.42 13.93
CA LEU A 68 -1.18 8.80 14.10
C LEU A 68 -0.84 7.96 12.88
N GLU A 69 0.37 8.16 12.41
CA GLU A 69 0.92 7.41 11.29
C GLU A 69 2.36 6.96 11.60
N PRO A 70 2.86 5.88 10.96
CA PRO A 70 4.22 5.41 11.17
C PRO A 70 5.26 6.51 10.87
N LEU A 71 6.31 6.62 11.65
CA LEU A 71 7.50 7.41 11.36
C LEU A 71 8.54 6.50 10.70
N GLY A 72 8.71 6.63 9.38
CA GLY A 72 9.42 5.61 8.60
C GLY A 72 8.62 4.32 8.58
N ASP A 73 9.24 3.20 8.92
CA ASP A 73 8.65 1.87 8.80
C ASP A 73 7.90 1.41 10.06
N GLN A 74 7.92 2.17 11.15
CA GLN A 74 7.37 1.73 12.43
C GLN A 74 6.65 2.81 13.21
N ILE A 75 5.60 2.41 13.91
CA ILE A 75 5.03 3.18 15.01
C ILE A 75 5.76 2.75 16.29
N ARG A 76 6.55 3.69 16.84
CA ARG A 76 7.34 3.46 18.04
C ARG A 76 6.57 3.84 19.31
N ILE A 77 7.03 3.30 20.44
CA ILE A 77 6.41 3.54 21.75
C ILE A 77 6.23 5.01 22.09
N ASP A 78 7.13 5.90 21.69
CA ASP A 78 7.02 7.32 22.02
C ASP A 78 5.80 7.98 21.35
N ALA A 79 5.48 7.59 20.11
CA ALA A 79 4.28 8.06 19.42
C ALA A 79 2.98 7.55 20.10
N ILE A 80 2.99 6.34 20.64
CA ILE A 80 1.87 5.81 21.43
C ILE A 80 1.78 6.50 22.79
N ARG A 81 2.88 6.87 23.42
CA ARG A 81 2.88 7.64 24.68
C ARG A 81 2.29 9.04 24.49
N GLU A 82 2.60 9.72 23.39
CA GLU A 82 2.01 11.01 23.03
C GLU A 82 0.49 10.87 22.80
N LEU A 83 0.08 9.87 22.02
CA LEU A 83 -1.34 9.54 21.80
C LEU A 83 -2.05 9.29 23.13
N ARG A 84 -1.47 8.52 24.03
CA ARG A 84 -2.04 8.20 25.35
C ARG A 84 -2.19 9.43 26.22
N HIS A 85 -1.25 10.37 26.17
CA HIS A 85 -1.38 11.62 26.90
C HIS A 85 -2.57 12.42 26.37
N ASP A 86 -2.76 12.50 25.07
CA ASP A 86 -3.88 13.16 24.43
C ASP A 86 -5.22 12.44 24.69
N LEU A 87 -5.22 11.10 24.73
CA LEU A 87 -6.41 10.25 24.90
C LEU A 87 -7.15 10.55 26.22
N HIS A 88 -6.45 10.97 27.25
CA HIS A 88 -7.03 11.33 28.54
C HIS A 88 -7.52 12.80 28.61
N MET A 89 -7.37 13.59 27.54
CA MET A 89 -7.95 14.92 27.45
C MET A 89 -9.41 14.81 26.99
N ARG A 90 -10.29 15.60 27.61
CA ARG A 90 -11.70 15.69 27.20
C ARG A 90 -11.82 16.31 25.81
N PRO A 91 -12.90 15.99 25.08
CA PRO A 91 -13.20 16.67 23.83
C PRO A 91 -13.25 18.20 23.98
N PHE A 92 -12.82 18.92 22.95
CA PHE A 92 -12.82 20.38 22.95
C PHE A 92 -14.18 20.95 22.55
N GLU A 93 -14.80 20.40 21.50
CA GLU A 93 -16.05 20.92 20.94
C GLU A 93 -17.07 19.83 20.54
N ALA A 94 -16.62 18.62 20.24
CA ALA A 94 -17.50 17.49 19.92
C ALA A 94 -17.86 16.67 21.18
N ASP A 95 -18.85 15.78 21.06
CA ASP A 95 -19.19 14.84 22.14
C ASP A 95 -18.14 13.72 22.31
N ARG A 96 -17.27 13.55 21.29
CA ARG A 96 -16.29 12.45 21.22
C ARG A 96 -14.93 12.96 20.71
N ARG A 97 -13.88 12.20 21.04
CA ARG A 97 -12.56 12.32 20.41
C ARG A 97 -12.29 11.08 19.57
N VAL A 98 -11.80 11.27 18.35
CA VAL A 98 -11.52 10.18 17.42
C VAL A 98 -10.02 10.10 17.17
N TYR A 99 -9.48 8.88 17.29
CA TYR A 99 -8.07 8.57 17.11
C TYR A 99 -7.92 7.63 15.92
N LEU A 100 -7.36 8.12 14.83
CA LEU A 100 -7.07 7.32 13.64
C LEU A 100 -5.60 6.89 13.66
N ILE A 101 -5.34 5.59 13.78
CA ILE A 101 -3.99 5.02 13.78
C ILE A 101 -3.82 4.25 12.48
N PHE A 102 -3.20 4.90 11.48
CA PHE A 102 -2.91 4.28 10.19
C PHE A 102 -1.64 3.44 10.26
N GLY A 103 -1.58 2.36 9.48
CA GLY A 103 -0.44 1.45 9.49
C GLY A 103 -0.24 0.77 10.84
N ALA A 104 -1.32 0.43 11.55
CA ALA A 104 -1.24 -0.19 12.89
C ALA A 104 -0.43 -1.48 12.90
N HIS A 105 -0.34 -2.20 11.77
CA HIS A 105 0.50 -3.38 11.60
C HIS A 105 2.01 -3.09 11.71
N SER A 106 2.43 -1.84 11.64
CA SER A 106 3.82 -1.41 11.80
C SER A 106 4.19 -1.03 13.24
N MET A 107 3.29 -1.22 14.21
CA MET A 107 3.64 -1.04 15.63
C MET A 107 4.67 -2.10 16.04
N ASN A 108 5.76 -1.64 16.68
CA ASN A 108 6.64 -2.57 17.36
C ASN A 108 5.95 -3.14 18.63
N GLU A 109 6.49 -4.23 19.19
CA GLU A 109 5.89 -4.93 20.32
C GLU A 109 5.66 -4.01 21.53
N GLU A 110 6.64 -3.15 21.85
CA GLU A 110 6.53 -2.20 22.95
C GLU A 110 5.41 -1.17 22.76
N ALA A 111 5.19 -0.71 21.51
CA ALA A 111 4.12 0.23 21.16
C ALA A 111 2.75 -0.46 21.25
N ALA A 112 2.66 -1.70 20.75
CA ALA A 112 1.46 -2.50 20.82
C ALA A 112 1.04 -2.75 22.29
N ASP A 113 1.98 -3.18 23.15
CA ASP A 113 1.74 -3.40 24.57
C ASP A 113 1.33 -2.12 25.31
N ALA A 114 1.97 -1.00 24.97
CA ALA A 114 1.60 0.29 25.58
C ALA A 114 0.16 0.72 25.29
N LEU A 115 -0.40 0.33 24.14
CA LEU A 115 -1.77 0.67 23.73
C LEU A 115 -2.82 -0.23 24.41
N LEU A 116 -2.46 -1.44 24.84
CA LEU A 116 -3.41 -2.43 25.38
C LEU A 116 -4.25 -1.89 26.53
N LYS A 117 -3.66 -1.16 27.46
CA LYS A 117 -4.37 -0.62 28.61
C LYS A 117 -5.49 0.33 28.21
N ASP A 118 -5.24 1.16 27.19
CA ASP A 118 -6.23 2.13 26.73
C ASP A 118 -7.30 1.49 25.83
N LEU A 119 -7.03 0.31 25.27
CA LEU A 119 -8.04 -0.52 24.60
C LEU A 119 -8.91 -1.31 25.59
N GLU A 120 -8.40 -1.61 26.79
CA GLU A 120 -9.15 -2.30 27.85
C GLU A 120 -10.09 -1.34 28.62
N GLU A 121 -9.55 -0.17 28.98
CA GLU A 121 -10.25 0.82 29.80
C GLU A 121 -10.22 2.20 29.12
N PRO A 122 -10.84 2.35 27.94
CA PRO A 122 -10.83 3.63 27.22
C PRO A 122 -11.73 4.66 27.91
N PRO A 123 -11.40 5.96 27.83
CA PRO A 123 -12.33 7.01 28.20
C PRO A 123 -13.63 6.91 27.40
N SER A 124 -14.78 7.14 28.05
CA SER A 124 -16.09 6.94 27.43
C SER A 124 -16.38 7.80 26.18
N TYR A 125 -15.63 8.86 26.00
CA TYR A 125 -15.72 9.76 24.85
C TYR A 125 -14.73 9.38 23.72
N ALA A 126 -13.78 8.47 23.95
CA ALA A 126 -12.77 8.13 22.96
C ALA A 126 -13.27 7.03 22.00
N VAL A 127 -12.96 7.22 20.71
CA VAL A 127 -13.13 6.21 19.68
C VAL A 127 -11.80 6.01 18.97
N ILE A 128 -11.22 4.82 19.08
CA ILE A 128 -9.92 4.45 18.50
C ILE A 128 -10.17 3.63 17.24
N VAL A 129 -9.62 4.03 16.11
CA VAL A 129 -9.71 3.30 14.83
C VAL A 129 -8.30 2.93 14.38
N LEU A 130 -7.98 1.65 14.50
CA LEU A 130 -6.75 1.05 13.99
C LEU A 130 -6.96 0.66 12.53
N VAL A 131 -6.03 0.99 11.66
CA VAL A 131 -6.07 0.59 10.24
C VAL A 131 -4.83 -0.24 9.93
N ALA A 132 -5.02 -1.48 9.51
CA ALA A 132 -3.95 -2.42 9.20
C ALA A 132 -4.17 -3.09 7.84
N ASP A 133 -3.08 -3.37 7.11
CA ASP A 133 -3.14 -4.08 5.83
C ASP A 133 -3.21 -5.60 6.03
N GLU A 134 -2.64 -6.09 7.13
CA GLU A 134 -2.65 -7.50 7.50
C GLU A 134 -3.12 -7.69 8.95
N LEU A 135 -4.09 -8.59 9.14
CA LEU A 135 -4.59 -8.90 10.48
C LEU A 135 -3.56 -9.67 11.31
N GLY A 136 -2.79 -10.55 10.67
CA GLY A 136 -1.84 -11.46 11.33
C GLY A 136 -0.62 -10.78 11.93
N SER A 137 -0.28 -9.57 11.48
CA SER A 137 0.85 -8.79 11.99
C SER A 137 0.57 -8.11 13.34
N LEU A 138 -0.71 -8.04 13.76
CA LEU A 138 -1.10 -7.47 15.05
C LEU A 138 -1.26 -8.56 16.12
N PRO A 139 -0.80 -8.32 17.37
CA PRO A 139 -1.02 -9.23 18.48
C PRO A 139 -2.48 -9.57 18.68
N GLU A 140 -2.77 -10.81 19.07
CA GLU A 140 -4.14 -11.26 19.35
C GLU A 140 -4.80 -10.44 20.46
N THR A 141 -4.00 -9.98 21.42
CA THR A 141 -4.41 -9.11 22.52
C THR A 141 -5.03 -7.79 22.05
N ILE A 142 -4.52 -7.18 20.97
CA ILE A 142 -5.13 -5.99 20.34
C ILE A 142 -6.39 -6.40 19.58
N ARG A 143 -6.31 -7.47 18.77
CA ARG A 143 -7.42 -7.91 17.92
C ARG A 143 -8.68 -8.25 18.70
N SER A 144 -8.51 -8.90 19.87
CA SER A 144 -9.62 -9.31 20.73
C SER A 144 -10.36 -8.14 21.42
N ARG A 145 -9.74 -6.94 21.46
CA ARG A 145 -10.30 -5.74 22.10
C ARG A 145 -10.91 -4.75 21.11
N CYS A 146 -10.81 -5.06 19.82
CA CYS A 146 -11.35 -4.21 18.77
C CYS A 146 -12.53 -4.86 18.05
N GLN A 147 -13.50 -4.07 17.65
CA GLN A 147 -14.50 -4.51 16.68
C GLN A 147 -13.81 -4.62 15.31
N LEU A 148 -13.77 -5.83 14.77
CA LEU A 148 -13.17 -6.09 13.47
C LEU A 148 -14.05 -5.56 12.35
N VAL A 149 -13.47 -4.78 11.44
CA VAL A 149 -14.11 -4.25 10.23
C VAL A 149 -13.33 -4.76 9.02
N PRO A 150 -13.80 -5.83 8.38
CA PRO A 150 -13.08 -6.46 7.27
C PRO A 150 -13.26 -5.69 5.97
N PHE A 151 -12.17 -5.59 5.21
CA PHE A 151 -12.14 -5.06 3.85
C PHE A 151 -11.69 -6.13 2.87
N ARG A 152 -12.26 -6.10 1.67
CA ARG A 152 -11.95 -7.04 0.58
C ARG A 152 -11.35 -6.28 -0.61
N ARG A 153 -10.64 -7.00 -1.47
CA ARG A 153 -10.22 -6.46 -2.76
C ARG A 153 -11.46 -6.02 -3.54
N LEU A 154 -11.33 -4.90 -4.23
CA LEU A 154 -12.37 -4.40 -5.11
C LEU A 154 -12.42 -5.22 -6.40
N SER A 155 -13.59 -5.31 -7.03
CA SER A 155 -13.69 -5.93 -8.34
C SER A 155 -13.04 -5.07 -9.42
N GLU A 156 -12.63 -5.69 -10.52
CA GLU A 156 -12.15 -5.01 -11.72
C GLU A 156 -13.15 -3.93 -12.18
N ARG A 157 -14.43 -4.25 -12.14
CA ARG A 157 -15.50 -3.33 -12.49
C ARG A 157 -15.47 -2.06 -11.64
N THR A 158 -15.40 -2.18 -10.32
CA THR A 158 -15.38 -1.02 -9.40
C THR A 158 -14.12 -0.17 -9.58
N VAL A 159 -12.97 -0.82 -9.80
CA VAL A 159 -11.73 -0.08 -10.10
C VAL A 159 -11.87 0.64 -11.44
N ARG A 160 -12.41 0.02 -12.48
CA ARG A 160 -12.67 0.67 -13.77
C ARG A 160 -13.65 1.84 -13.64
N GLU A 161 -14.76 1.67 -12.93
CA GLU A 161 -15.73 2.76 -12.66
C GLU A 161 -15.04 3.93 -11.91
N TRP A 162 -14.13 3.63 -11.00
CA TRP A 162 -13.35 4.66 -10.31
C TRP A 162 -12.38 5.37 -11.27
N ILE A 163 -11.67 4.65 -12.15
CA ILE A 163 -10.76 5.19 -13.15
C ILE A 163 -11.51 6.15 -14.10
N THR A 164 -12.63 5.71 -14.65
CA THR A 164 -13.43 6.52 -15.60
C THR A 164 -14.08 7.75 -14.94
N GLY A 165 -14.18 7.79 -13.64
CA GLY A 165 -14.61 8.95 -12.86
C GLY A 165 -13.49 9.96 -12.54
N GLN A 166 -12.23 9.66 -12.88
CA GLN A 166 -11.11 10.60 -12.70
C GLN A 166 -11.09 11.64 -13.85
N PRO A 167 -10.50 12.82 -13.63
CA PRO A 167 -10.27 13.79 -14.68
C PRO A 167 -9.36 13.21 -15.78
N GLY A 168 -9.76 13.33 -17.03
CA GLY A 168 -9.02 12.84 -18.19
C GLY A 168 -9.89 11.97 -19.11
N GLU A 169 -9.61 11.98 -20.41
CA GLU A 169 -10.22 11.07 -21.38
C GLU A 169 -9.30 9.85 -21.52
N LEU A 170 -9.71 8.72 -20.95
CA LEU A 170 -9.01 7.44 -21.09
C LEU A 170 -9.86 6.52 -21.97
N ALA A 171 -9.23 5.79 -22.88
CA ALA A 171 -9.93 4.79 -23.70
C ALA A 171 -10.44 3.64 -22.81
N ASP A 172 -11.58 3.03 -23.16
CA ASP A 172 -12.23 2.00 -22.31
C ASP A 172 -11.39 0.72 -22.18
N ASP A 173 -10.64 0.36 -23.21
CA ASP A 173 -9.68 -0.74 -23.23
C ASP A 173 -8.48 -0.45 -22.30
N GLU A 174 -7.95 0.77 -22.31
CA GLU A 174 -6.89 1.21 -21.42
C GLU A 174 -7.35 1.24 -19.96
N ALA A 175 -8.54 1.80 -19.68
CA ALA A 175 -9.14 1.77 -18.36
C ALA A 175 -9.34 0.33 -17.83
N THR A 176 -9.71 -0.59 -18.71
CA THR A 176 -9.86 -2.01 -18.39
C THR A 176 -8.51 -2.66 -18.10
N ALA A 177 -7.47 -2.37 -18.89
CA ALA A 177 -6.12 -2.86 -18.64
C ALA A 177 -5.57 -2.39 -17.28
N ILE A 178 -5.69 -1.08 -16.99
CA ILE A 178 -5.28 -0.51 -15.70
C ILE A 178 -6.06 -1.16 -14.55
N ALA A 179 -7.38 -1.36 -14.67
CA ALA A 179 -8.19 -1.95 -13.62
C ALA A 179 -7.75 -3.40 -13.28
N ARG A 180 -7.37 -4.18 -14.28
CA ARG A 180 -6.82 -5.54 -14.10
C ARG A 180 -5.47 -5.53 -13.42
N VAL A 181 -4.55 -4.69 -13.92
CA VAL A 181 -3.20 -4.53 -13.34
C VAL A 181 -3.28 -4.03 -11.90
N ALA A 182 -4.22 -3.15 -11.59
CA ALA A 182 -4.44 -2.65 -10.24
C ALA A 182 -4.90 -3.73 -9.25
N ALA A 183 -5.43 -4.87 -9.74
CA ALA A 183 -5.78 -6.04 -8.93
C ALA A 183 -6.66 -5.71 -7.71
N GLY A 184 -7.65 -4.81 -7.89
CA GLY A 184 -8.58 -4.41 -6.85
C GLY A 184 -8.05 -3.34 -5.89
N ARG A 185 -6.96 -2.66 -6.23
CA ARG A 185 -6.31 -1.60 -5.45
C ARG A 185 -6.45 -0.24 -6.12
N LEU A 186 -7.11 0.71 -5.47
CA LEU A 186 -7.29 2.08 -5.99
C LEU A 186 -6.00 2.91 -5.96
N ASP A 187 -5.14 2.70 -4.96
CA ASP A 187 -3.84 3.35 -4.89
C ASP A 187 -2.96 2.98 -6.08
N ARG A 188 -2.95 1.69 -6.45
CA ARG A 188 -2.24 1.21 -7.64
C ARG A 188 -2.86 1.72 -8.93
N ALA A 189 -4.20 1.76 -9.02
CA ALA A 189 -4.88 2.36 -10.16
C ALA A 189 -4.54 3.84 -10.33
N ALA A 190 -4.51 4.60 -9.23
CA ALA A 190 -4.11 6.01 -9.25
C ALA A 190 -2.68 6.21 -9.75
N LEU A 191 -1.76 5.35 -9.33
CA LEU A 191 -0.36 5.39 -9.81
C LEU A 191 -0.27 5.07 -11.31
N LEU A 192 -1.08 4.14 -11.82
CA LEU A 192 -1.06 3.75 -13.24
C LEU A 192 -1.72 4.80 -14.16
N LEU A 193 -2.52 5.72 -13.61
CA LEU A 193 -3.07 6.87 -14.33
C LEU A 193 -2.06 8.02 -14.49
N ASP A 194 -0.96 7.99 -13.77
CA ASP A 194 0.12 8.97 -13.89
C ASP A 194 1.07 8.57 -15.02
N ASP A 195 1.30 9.46 -15.99
CA ASP A 195 2.13 9.20 -17.17
C ASP A 195 3.57 8.76 -16.80
N GLU A 196 4.13 9.36 -15.75
CA GLU A 196 5.49 9.01 -15.30
C GLU A 196 5.51 7.65 -14.59
N ALA A 197 4.46 7.30 -13.86
CA ALA A 197 4.32 5.97 -13.27
C ALA A 197 4.13 4.89 -14.34
N SER A 198 3.36 5.19 -15.39
CA SER A 198 3.18 4.30 -16.54
C SER A 198 4.49 4.04 -17.28
N LYS A 199 5.31 5.09 -17.51
CA LYS A 199 6.66 4.95 -18.09
C LYS A 199 7.57 4.10 -17.20
N ARG A 200 7.54 4.32 -15.87
CA ARG A 200 8.31 3.50 -14.92
C ARG A 200 7.88 2.04 -14.94
N ARG A 201 6.57 1.78 -15.06
CA ARG A 201 6.06 0.42 -15.20
C ARG A 201 6.57 -0.25 -16.48
N ALA A 202 6.48 0.42 -17.62
CA ALA A 202 7.01 -0.09 -18.89
C ALA A 202 8.51 -0.43 -18.80
N ALA A 203 9.30 0.45 -18.18
CA ALA A 203 10.72 0.21 -17.97
C ALA A 203 11.01 -1.02 -17.07
N ARG A 204 10.17 -1.27 -16.07
CA ARG A 204 10.29 -2.47 -15.19
C ARG A 204 9.94 -3.75 -15.94
N LEU A 205 8.93 -3.74 -16.81
CA LEU A 205 8.58 -4.88 -17.65
C LEU A 205 9.70 -5.17 -18.68
N GLU A 206 10.25 -4.14 -19.29
CA GLU A 206 11.42 -4.30 -20.16
C GLU A 206 12.62 -4.88 -19.41
N LEU A 207 12.86 -4.40 -18.18
CA LEU A 207 13.87 -4.98 -17.29
C LEU A 207 13.59 -6.46 -17.00
N ALA A 208 12.35 -6.83 -16.65
CA ALA A 208 11.97 -8.22 -16.37
C ALA A 208 12.28 -9.15 -17.55
N ARG A 209 11.98 -8.69 -18.78
CA ARG A 209 12.27 -9.42 -20.03
C ARG A 209 13.76 -9.48 -20.34
N SER A 210 14.49 -8.39 -20.12
CA SER A 210 15.92 -8.32 -20.40
C SER A 210 16.74 -9.35 -19.61
N ILE A 211 16.30 -9.70 -18.40
CA ILE A 211 16.97 -10.68 -17.54
C ILE A 211 17.14 -12.03 -18.25
N TYR A 212 16.19 -12.47 -19.08
CA TYR A 212 16.30 -13.74 -19.80
C TYR A 212 16.47 -13.59 -21.31
N LEU A 213 16.18 -12.42 -21.91
CA LEU A 213 16.33 -12.20 -23.34
C LEU A 213 17.69 -11.62 -23.72
N ALA A 214 18.28 -10.75 -22.90
CA ALA A 214 19.52 -10.09 -23.24
C ALA A 214 20.70 -11.08 -23.24
N PRO A 215 21.51 -11.17 -24.32
CA PRO A 215 22.69 -12.01 -24.33
C PRO A 215 23.68 -11.65 -23.23
N GLU A 216 23.91 -10.34 -23.05
CA GLU A 216 24.69 -9.77 -21.97
C GLU A 216 23.77 -8.98 -21.06
N PHE A 217 23.70 -9.36 -19.79
CA PHE A 217 22.89 -8.71 -18.77
C PHE A 217 23.78 -8.28 -17.62
N ASP A 218 23.81 -6.98 -17.35
CA ASP A 218 24.53 -6.38 -16.23
C ASP A 218 23.57 -6.16 -15.05
N ALA A 219 23.66 -7.03 -14.03
CA ALA A 219 22.83 -6.99 -12.86
C ALA A 219 23.06 -5.73 -12.01
N GLY A 220 24.31 -5.24 -11.95
CA GLY A 220 24.65 -4.02 -11.22
C GLY A 220 24.04 -2.78 -11.88
N ALA A 221 24.20 -2.63 -13.21
CA ALA A 221 23.57 -1.55 -13.95
C ALA A 221 22.04 -1.58 -13.84
N ALA A 222 21.43 -2.76 -13.91
CA ALA A 222 19.99 -2.94 -13.74
C ALA A 222 19.52 -2.52 -12.32
N ALA A 223 20.25 -2.89 -11.28
CA ALA A 223 19.95 -2.50 -9.91
C ALA A 223 20.01 -0.97 -9.72
N GLU A 224 21.04 -0.32 -10.28
CA GLU A 224 21.17 1.15 -10.22
C GLU A 224 20.01 1.87 -10.93
N ILE A 225 19.49 1.34 -12.04
CA ILE A 225 18.31 1.90 -12.73
C ILE A 225 17.09 1.89 -11.79
N VAL A 226 16.83 0.77 -11.13
CA VAL A 226 15.68 0.65 -10.20
C VAL A 226 15.86 1.58 -8.99
N VAL A 227 17.06 1.64 -8.40
CA VAL A 227 17.37 2.52 -7.27
C VAL A 227 17.31 3.99 -7.68
N ALA A 228 17.78 4.36 -8.85
CA ALA A 228 17.67 5.72 -9.36
C ALA A 228 16.20 6.14 -9.54
N GLY A 229 15.35 5.24 -10.07
CA GLY A 229 13.91 5.45 -10.19
C GLY A 229 13.24 5.66 -8.83
N SER A 230 13.59 4.87 -7.82
CA SER A 230 13.04 5.02 -6.46
C SER A 230 13.45 6.34 -5.80
N ARG A 231 14.70 6.76 -5.98
CA ARG A 231 15.19 8.07 -5.51
C ARG A 231 14.51 9.25 -6.22
N ALA A 232 14.27 9.14 -7.53
CA ALA A 232 13.51 10.15 -8.27
C ALA A 232 12.08 10.30 -7.73
N ARG A 233 11.42 9.19 -7.43
CA ARG A 233 10.08 9.20 -6.82
C ARG A 233 10.09 9.78 -5.41
N ALA A 234 11.12 9.47 -4.61
CA ALA A 234 11.32 10.05 -3.28
C ALA A 234 11.46 11.58 -3.34
N LYS A 235 12.23 12.07 -4.30
CA LYS A 235 12.39 13.52 -4.52
C LYS A 235 11.06 14.17 -4.89
N GLN A 236 10.33 13.61 -5.84
CA GLN A 236 9.01 14.12 -6.24
C GLN A 236 8.06 14.18 -5.06
N ALA A 237 7.96 13.10 -4.27
CA ALA A 237 7.09 13.05 -3.11
C ALA A 237 7.47 14.07 -2.02
N ARG A 238 8.76 14.39 -1.89
CA ARG A 238 9.23 15.46 -1.01
C ARG A 238 8.79 16.84 -1.52
N ASP A 239 8.93 17.10 -2.82
CA ASP A 239 8.57 18.36 -3.47
C ASP A 239 7.04 18.58 -3.37
N ASP A 240 6.24 17.55 -3.62
CA ASP A 240 4.77 17.57 -3.48
C ASP A 240 4.36 17.85 -2.03
N ALA A 241 4.96 17.16 -1.06
CA ALA A 241 4.71 17.36 0.35
C ALA A 241 5.12 18.78 0.82
N GLU A 242 6.17 19.36 0.24
CA GLU A 242 6.59 20.72 0.55
C GLU A 242 5.54 21.75 0.13
N LEU A 243 4.91 21.57 -1.03
CA LEU A 243 3.81 22.40 -1.52
C LEU A 243 2.58 22.29 -0.60
N GLU A 244 2.21 21.07 -0.17
CA GLU A 244 1.08 20.84 0.74
C GLU A 244 1.29 21.47 2.12
N LEU A 245 2.53 21.42 2.63
CA LEU A 245 2.88 21.96 3.95
C LEU A 245 3.06 23.48 3.97
N GLY A 246 3.18 24.14 2.81
CA GLY A 246 3.49 25.55 2.68
C GLY A 246 2.45 26.52 3.28
N GLY A 247 1.24 26.04 3.62
CA GLY A 247 0.17 26.83 4.25
C GLY A 247 -0.10 26.48 5.71
N LEU A 248 0.68 25.56 6.31
CA LEU A 248 0.48 25.09 7.68
C LEU A 248 1.46 25.79 8.65
N ASP A 249 0.97 26.15 9.83
CA ASP A 249 1.79 26.72 10.91
C ASP A 249 2.54 25.58 11.64
N LEU A 250 3.65 25.15 11.04
CA LEU A 250 4.51 24.07 11.53
C LEU A 250 5.89 24.60 11.85
N THR A 251 6.51 24.04 12.88
CA THR A 251 7.93 24.28 13.13
C THR A 251 8.79 23.69 12.01
N GLU A 252 9.96 24.27 11.75
CA GLU A 252 10.91 23.75 10.73
C GLU A 252 11.28 22.28 10.96
N ARG A 253 11.35 21.86 12.23
CA ARG A 253 11.62 20.47 12.60
C ARG A 253 10.48 19.54 12.19
N GLU A 254 9.24 19.91 12.43
CA GLU A 254 8.05 19.14 12.04
C GLU A 254 7.91 19.07 10.52
N LYS A 255 8.13 20.21 9.84
CA LYS A 255 8.13 20.27 8.38
C LYS A 255 9.16 19.30 7.80
N GLU A 256 10.43 19.42 8.21
CA GLU A 256 11.50 18.54 7.71
C GLU A 256 11.24 17.06 8.04
N GLN A 257 10.66 16.75 9.19
CA GLN A 257 10.28 15.38 9.56
C GLN A 257 9.21 14.81 8.61
N ARG A 258 8.19 15.61 8.27
CA ARG A 258 7.13 15.21 7.32
C ARG A 258 7.68 15.03 5.92
N LEU A 259 8.56 15.92 5.45
CA LEU A 259 9.22 15.82 4.15
C LEU A 259 10.07 14.56 4.03
N ARG A 260 10.89 14.27 5.05
CA ARG A 260 11.71 13.04 5.09
C ARG A 260 10.84 11.78 5.09
N ARG A 261 9.69 11.83 5.75
CA ARG A 261 8.75 10.72 5.78
C ARG A 261 8.13 10.47 4.40
N ALA A 262 7.62 11.51 3.75
CA ALA A 262 7.06 11.42 2.41
C ALA A 262 8.07 10.82 1.42
N ALA A 263 9.31 11.31 1.44
CA ALA A 263 10.39 10.81 0.60
C ALA A 263 10.70 9.33 0.84
N ARG A 264 10.90 8.90 2.11
CA ARG A 264 11.22 7.50 2.43
C ARG A 264 10.08 6.55 2.12
N GLY A 265 8.83 6.96 2.40
CA GLY A 265 7.65 6.18 2.07
C GLY A 265 7.56 5.92 0.56
N ALA A 266 7.70 6.98 -0.25
CA ALA A 266 7.66 6.88 -1.69
C ALA A 266 8.82 6.08 -2.29
N GLU A 267 10.04 6.19 -1.74
CA GLU A 267 11.19 5.38 -2.15
C GLU A 267 10.93 3.89 -1.92
N ARG A 268 10.42 3.54 -0.74
CA ARG A 268 10.10 2.15 -0.39
C ARG A 268 8.96 1.60 -1.23
N GLU A 269 7.87 2.36 -1.40
CA GLU A 269 6.73 1.95 -2.23
C GLU A 269 7.16 1.67 -3.67
N GLU A 270 8.05 2.48 -4.23
CA GLU A 270 8.58 2.30 -5.59
C GLU A 270 9.42 1.02 -5.72
N LEU A 271 10.27 0.71 -4.73
CA LEU A 271 11.05 -0.53 -4.70
C LEU A 271 10.15 -1.77 -4.57
N LEU A 272 9.18 -1.73 -3.67
CA LEU A 272 8.21 -2.83 -3.50
C LEU A 272 7.34 -3.02 -4.74
N ALA A 273 6.93 -1.94 -5.41
CA ALA A 273 6.19 -2.01 -6.65
C ALA A 273 7.02 -2.64 -7.78
N ALA A 274 8.32 -2.34 -7.86
CA ALA A 274 9.21 -2.97 -8.83
C ALA A 274 9.31 -4.49 -8.63
N LEU A 275 9.47 -4.94 -7.39
CA LEU A 275 9.55 -6.37 -7.05
C LEU A 275 8.22 -7.08 -7.27
N GLU A 276 7.09 -6.43 -6.96
CA GLU A 276 5.75 -6.97 -7.22
C GLU A 276 5.51 -7.14 -8.72
N GLU A 277 5.93 -6.18 -9.54
CA GLU A 277 5.82 -6.23 -11.00
C GLU A 277 6.65 -7.38 -11.60
N LEU A 278 7.90 -7.55 -11.15
CA LEU A 278 8.76 -8.68 -11.54
C LEU A 278 8.10 -10.03 -11.20
N ALA A 279 7.63 -10.19 -9.98
CA ALA A 279 6.98 -11.43 -9.54
C ALA A 279 5.70 -11.71 -10.34
N ALA A 280 4.92 -10.67 -10.64
CA ALA A 280 3.70 -10.80 -11.44
C ALA A 280 4.00 -11.16 -12.89
N TRP A 281 5.02 -10.55 -13.50
CA TRP A 281 5.45 -10.87 -14.86
C TRP A 281 5.84 -12.35 -15.01
N TYR A 282 6.74 -12.84 -14.16
CA TYR A 282 7.18 -14.23 -14.24
C TYR A 282 6.06 -15.22 -13.97
N ARG A 283 5.13 -14.89 -13.05
CA ARG A 283 3.93 -15.71 -12.86
C ARG A 283 3.04 -15.76 -14.10
N ASP A 284 2.89 -14.64 -14.81
CA ASP A 284 2.10 -14.57 -16.03
C ASP A 284 2.77 -15.37 -17.16
N VAL A 285 4.12 -15.35 -17.26
CA VAL A 285 4.88 -16.24 -18.17
C VAL A 285 4.59 -17.72 -17.85
N VAL A 286 4.58 -18.11 -16.58
CA VAL A 286 4.22 -19.48 -16.16
C VAL A 286 2.79 -19.83 -16.58
N ALA A 287 1.83 -18.93 -16.32
CA ALA A 287 0.42 -19.16 -16.65
C ALA A 287 0.23 -19.37 -18.16
N PHE A 288 0.84 -18.51 -18.99
CA PHE A 288 0.77 -18.62 -20.44
C PHE A 288 1.47 -19.89 -20.97
N ALA A 289 2.64 -20.26 -20.42
CA ALA A 289 3.33 -21.50 -20.78
C ALA A 289 2.52 -22.75 -20.40
N ALA A 290 1.69 -22.67 -19.35
CA ALA A 290 0.74 -23.72 -18.97
C ALA A 290 -0.59 -23.69 -19.76
N GLY A 291 -0.74 -22.78 -20.72
CA GLY A 291 -1.94 -22.65 -21.56
C GLY A 291 -3.09 -21.85 -20.91
N ALA A 292 -2.84 -21.12 -19.82
CA ALA A 292 -3.85 -20.25 -19.23
C ALA A 292 -3.72 -18.84 -19.82
N GLU A 293 -4.80 -18.35 -20.45
CA GLU A 293 -4.84 -16.98 -21.01
C GLU A 293 -5.29 -15.93 -19.98
N VAL A 294 -4.90 -16.10 -18.72
CA VAL A 294 -5.23 -15.16 -17.63
C VAL A 294 -3.94 -14.54 -17.13
N ALA A 295 -3.79 -13.23 -17.34
CA ALA A 295 -2.62 -12.47 -16.92
C ALA A 295 -3.01 -11.22 -16.12
N VAL A 296 -2.11 -10.80 -15.25
CA VAL A 296 -2.14 -9.46 -14.66
C VAL A 296 -1.77 -8.41 -15.73
N HIS A 297 -0.78 -8.77 -16.58
CA HIS A 297 -0.31 -7.92 -17.69
C HIS A 297 -1.11 -8.20 -18.97
N CYS A 298 -2.42 -7.95 -18.91
CA CYS A 298 -3.32 -8.18 -20.05
C CYS A 298 -3.07 -7.20 -21.22
N ASP A 299 -2.39 -6.11 -20.97
CA ASP A 299 -1.90 -5.12 -21.94
C ASP A 299 -0.61 -5.55 -22.67
N HIS A 300 0.02 -6.66 -22.24
CA HIS A 300 1.25 -7.22 -22.78
C HIS A 300 1.09 -8.72 -23.18
N THR A 301 -0.09 -9.08 -23.67
CA THR A 301 -0.40 -10.50 -24.00
C THR A 301 0.43 -11.03 -25.17
N ASP A 302 0.83 -10.19 -26.10
CA ASP A 302 1.64 -10.62 -27.24
C ASP A 302 3.07 -10.93 -26.81
N GLU A 303 3.67 -10.09 -25.98
CA GLU A 303 4.98 -10.32 -25.38
C GLU A 303 4.95 -11.57 -24.47
N LEU A 304 3.87 -11.77 -23.72
CA LEU A 304 3.72 -12.96 -22.89
C LEU A 304 3.65 -14.24 -23.72
N ARG A 305 2.97 -14.23 -24.87
CA ARG A 305 2.94 -15.40 -25.79
C ARG A 305 4.31 -15.69 -26.38
N GLU A 306 5.09 -14.66 -26.72
CA GLU A 306 6.47 -14.83 -27.22
C GLU A 306 7.39 -15.38 -26.14
N ASP A 307 7.20 -14.96 -24.89
CA ASP A 307 8.07 -15.29 -23.76
C ASP A 307 7.72 -16.60 -23.09
N ALA A 308 6.47 -17.08 -23.20
CA ALA A 308 5.94 -18.28 -22.55
C ALA A 308 6.37 -19.59 -23.24
N LEU A 309 7.68 -19.79 -23.39
CA LEU A 309 8.25 -21.01 -23.93
C LEU A 309 8.34 -22.09 -22.83
N VAL A 310 8.07 -23.35 -23.20
CA VAL A 310 8.15 -24.49 -22.27
C VAL A 310 9.53 -24.60 -21.60
N GLU A 311 10.57 -24.27 -22.34
CA GLU A 311 11.96 -24.26 -21.85
C GLU A 311 12.20 -23.22 -20.76
N ARG A 312 11.40 -22.17 -20.70
CA ARG A 312 11.51 -21.11 -19.70
C ARG A 312 10.62 -21.34 -18.47
N LEU A 313 9.72 -22.33 -18.50
CA LEU A 313 8.73 -22.57 -17.45
C LEU A 313 9.40 -22.70 -16.07
N GLY A 314 10.36 -23.60 -15.92
CA GLY A 314 11.04 -23.82 -14.63
C GLY A 314 11.80 -22.59 -14.15
N GLY A 315 12.45 -21.85 -15.06
CA GLY A 315 13.13 -20.59 -14.73
C GLY A 315 12.16 -19.49 -14.29
N ALA A 316 10.99 -19.40 -14.94
CA ALA A 316 9.96 -18.42 -14.59
C ALA A 316 9.29 -18.72 -13.23
N GLU A 317 9.05 -20.02 -12.90
CA GLU A 317 8.57 -20.44 -11.58
C GLU A 317 9.55 -20.04 -10.47
N GLU A 318 10.83 -20.37 -10.62
CA GLU A 318 11.88 -20.01 -9.68
C GLU A 318 12.02 -18.49 -9.57
N ALA A 319 12.01 -17.76 -10.68
CA ALA A 319 12.11 -16.30 -10.72
C ALA A 319 10.93 -15.62 -10.01
N ALA A 320 9.72 -16.13 -10.18
CA ALA A 320 8.55 -15.61 -9.49
C ALA A 320 8.65 -15.77 -7.96
N GLU A 321 9.23 -16.87 -7.47
CA GLU A 321 9.43 -17.08 -6.03
C GLU A 321 10.56 -16.22 -5.48
N LEU A 322 11.70 -16.13 -6.19
CA LEU A 322 12.80 -15.25 -5.81
C LEU A 322 12.37 -13.78 -5.70
N ALA A 323 11.58 -13.30 -6.65
CA ALA A 323 11.06 -11.93 -6.62
C ALA A 323 10.09 -11.71 -5.44
N ARG A 324 9.24 -12.72 -5.10
CA ARG A 324 8.36 -12.66 -3.92
C ARG A 324 9.12 -12.70 -2.60
N GLU A 325 10.18 -13.50 -2.52
CA GLU A 325 11.04 -13.54 -1.34
C GLU A 325 11.77 -12.21 -1.15
N ALA A 326 12.32 -11.65 -2.24
CA ALA A 326 12.92 -10.32 -2.20
C ALA A 326 11.92 -9.25 -1.75
N TRP A 327 10.69 -9.28 -2.26
CA TRP A 327 9.63 -8.37 -1.82
C TRP A 327 9.41 -8.48 -0.30
N ARG A 328 9.29 -9.69 0.28
CA ARG A 328 9.16 -9.89 1.73
C ARG A 328 10.35 -9.32 2.49
N ASN A 329 11.56 -9.58 2.01
CA ASN A 329 12.78 -9.07 2.65
C ASN A 329 12.83 -7.53 2.65
N PHE A 330 12.45 -6.88 1.56
CA PHE A 330 12.36 -5.43 1.49
C PHE A 330 11.21 -4.86 2.32
N ALA A 331 10.12 -5.61 2.49
CA ALA A 331 8.99 -5.21 3.30
C ALA A 331 9.27 -5.33 4.81
N GLU A 332 10.06 -6.32 5.25
CA GLU A 332 10.29 -6.63 6.65
C GLU A 332 11.60 -6.04 7.19
N PHE A 333 12.63 -5.93 6.35
CA PHE A 333 13.97 -5.56 6.79
C PHE A 333 14.49 -4.29 6.11
N ASN A 334 15.36 -3.58 6.81
CA ASN A 334 16.09 -2.43 6.24
C ASN A 334 17.32 -2.92 5.48
N VAL A 335 17.12 -3.34 4.22
CA VAL A 335 18.18 -3.88 3.36
C VAL A 335 18.86 -2.77 2.54
N ASN A 336 20.12 -2.98 2.16
CA ASN A 336 20.77 -2.12 1.17
C ASN A 336 20.18 -2.41 -0.21
N ALA A 337 19.38 -1.48 -0.75
CA ALA A 337 18.60 -1.70 -1.97
C ALA A 337 19.48 -2.06 -3.18
N SER A 338 20.61 -1.36 -3.40
CA SER A 338 21.50 -1.61 -4.54
C SER A 338 22.06 -3.03 -4.50
N LEU A 339 22.67 -3.43 -3.38
CA LEU A 339 23.25 -4.76 -3.23
C LEU A 339 22.20 -5.89 -3.27
N ALA A 340 21.05 -5.67 -2.64
CA ALA A 340 20.00 -6.68 -2.60
C ALA A 340 19.36 -6.90 -3.98
N LEU A 341 19.14 -5.85 -4.75
CA LEU A 341 18.64 -5.94 -6.12
C LEU A 341 19.69 -6.56 -7.06
N GLU A 342 20.95 -6.19 -6.95
CA GLU A 342 22.03 -6.80 -7.76
C GLU A 342 22.09 -8.32 -7.50
N ALA A 343 22.07 -8.73 -6.22
CA ALA A 343 22.05 -10.14 -5.85
C ALA A 343 20.81 -10.86 -6.40
N LEU A 344 19.62 -10.25 -6.31
CA LEU A 344 18.39 -10.77 -6.88
C LEU A 344 18.53 -10.96 -8.40
N PHE A 345 18.98 -9.94 -9.13
CA PHE A 345 19.09 -10.00 -10.59
C PHE A 345 20.08 -11.06 -11.07
N ILE A 346 21.16 -11.28 -10.32
CA ILE A 346 22.08 -12.39 -10.57
C ILE A 346 21.35 -13.74 -10.38
N GLN A 347 20.55 -13.88 -9.32
CA GLN A 347 19.78 -15.12 -9.07
C GLN A 347 18.72 -15.34 -10.15
N LEU A 348 17.96 -14.30 -10.52
CA LEU A 348 16.98 -14.37 -11.59
C LEU A 348 17.62 -14.80 -12.93
N ARG A 349 18.75 -14.23 -13.28
CA ARG A 349 19.49 -14.60 -14.49
C ARG A 349 19.91 -16.08 -14.46
N ARG A 350 20.36 -16.58 -13.31
CA ARG A 350 20.75 -17.99 -13.13
C ARG A 350 19.56 -18.95 -13.26
N ALA A 351 18.40 -18.56 -12.72
CA ALA A 351 17.16 -19.35 -12.84
C ALA A 351 16.81 -19.65 -14.31
N PHE A 352 16.98 -18.67 -15.20
CA PHE A 352 16.78 -18.85 -16.64
C PHE A 352 17.97 -19.47 -17.37
N GLY A 353 19.19 -19.33 -16.87
CA GLY A 353 20.44 -19.84 -17.50
C GLY A 353 20.70 -21.33 -17.23
N GLY A 354 20.12 -21.89 -16.17
CA GLY A 354 20.26 -23.32 -15.83
C GLY A 354 19.62 -24.27 -16.84
N VAL A 355 18.69 -23.78 -17.64
CA VAL A 355 17.99 -24.56 -18.68
C VAL A 355 18.83 -24.73 -19.95
N ALA A 356 19.70 -23.75 -20.28
CA ALA A 356 20.55 -23.83 -21.46
C ALA A 356 21.72 -24.81 -21.30
N ALA A 357 22.14 -25.15 -20.08
CA ALA A 357 23.21 -26.09 -19.80
C ALA A 357 22.77 -27.56 -19.77
N ALA A 358 21.46 -27.85 -19.69
CA ALA A 358 20.88 -29.19 -19.65
C ALA A 358 20.49 -29.70 -21.07
N ALA A 359 20.49 -28.83 -22.08
CA ALA A 359 20.12 -29.13 -23.46
C ALA A 359 21.35 -29.21 -24.42
N ALA A 360 22.57 -29.06 -23.93
CA ALA A 360 23.84 -29.24 -24.62
C ALA A 360 24.59 -30.48 -24.08
#